data_c0c8802d051678b1bd6f761e9a2ef0a0
#
_entry.id   c0c8802d051678b1bd6f761e9a2ef0a0
#
_cell.length_a   1.000
_cell.length_b   1.000
_cell.length_c   1.000
_cell.angle_alpha   90.00
_cell.angle_beta   90.00
_cell.angle_gamma   90.00
#
_symmetry.space_group_name_H-M   'P 1'
#
loop_
_entity.id
_entity.type
_entity.pdbx_description
1 polymer ?
#
loop_
_entity_poly.entity_id
_entity_poly.type
_entity_poly.pdbx_seq_one_letter_code
_entity_poly.pdbx_strand_id
1 'polypeptide(L)'
;MKMQIPRGTQDILPEQTAIWQYIENVSRDLCRRYQYNELRTPIFEHTEVFSRGVGETTDIVQKEMYTFTDRGDRSLTLRPEGTAAAVRSFVENKMFGWATQPVKLFYYGPMFRYERPQAGRFRQFVQFGVEALGSADPAIDAEVISLAMNMYKSLGL
;
A
#
# COMPACT_ATOMS: atom_id res chain seq x y z
N MET A 1 23.42 -27.20 -1.38
CA MET A 1 22.76 -26.14 -0.64
C MET A 1 21.24 -26.33 -0.81
N LYS A 2 20.44 -26.44 0.26
CA LYS A 2 18.98 -26.61 0.16
C LYS A 2 18.38 -25.23 -0.16
N MET A 3 17.70 -25.10 -1.30
CA MET A 3 17.01 -23.85 -1.66
C MET A 3 15.83 -23.63 -0.71
N GLN A 4 15.74 -22.43 -0.16
CA GLN A 4 14.67 -22.03 0.77
C GLN A 4 14.24 -20.60 0.44
N ILE A 5 13.01 -20.26 0.80
CA ILE A 5 12.51 -18.89 0.68
C ILE A 5 13.33 -17.94 1.58
N PRO A 6 13.46 -16.66 1.24
CA PRO A 6 14.11 -15.66 2.09
C PRO A 6 13.42 -15.56 3.46
N ARG A 7 14.22 -15.35 4.51
CA ARG A 7 13.68 -15.17 5.86
C ARG A 7 12.73 -13.96 5.93
N GLY A 8 11.56 -14.16 6.51
CA GLY A 8 10.53 -13.12 6.64
C GLY A 8 9.63 -13.00 5.40
N THR A 9 9.67 -13.97 4.51
CA THR A 9 8.71 -14.14 3.41
C THR A 9 7.93 -15.44 3.58
N GLN A 10 6.85 -15.58 2.83
CA GLN A 10 6.08 -16.83 2.81
C GLN A 10 5.48 -17.05 1.43
N ASP A 11 5.30 -18.31 1.07
CA ASP A 11 4.47 -18.70 -0.05
C ASP A 11 3.01 -18.77 0.43
N ILE A 12 2.07 -18.27 -0.38
CA ILE A 12 0.64 -18.46 -0.16
C ILE A 12 0.23 -19.67 -1.01
N LEU A 13 0.03 -20.80 -0.37
CA LEU A 13 -0.29 -22.04 -1.05
C LEU A 13 -1.77 -22.07 -1.49
N PRO A 14 -2.15 -22.93 -2.46
CA PRO A 14 -3.51 -23.00 -2.99
C PRO A 14 -4.61 -23.13 -1.93
N GLU A 15 -4.35 -23.84 -0.84
CA GLU A 15 -5.27 -24.02 0.29
C GLU A 15 -5.57 -22.71 1.02
N GLN A 16 -4.63 -21.77 1.02
CA GLN A 16 -4.76 -20.46 1.66
C GLN A 16 -5.28 -19.39 0.69
N THR A 17 -5.07 -19.60 -0.62
CA THR A 17 -5.39 -18.60 -1.65
C THR A 17 -6.87 -18.21 -1.66
N ALA A 18 -7.78 -19.14 -1.35
CA ALA A 18 -9.21 -18.87 -1.28
C ALA A 18 -9.56 -17.80 -0.22
N ILE A 19 -8.88 -17.81 0.93
CA ILE A 19 -9.06 -16.82 1.99
C ILE A 19 -8.56 -15.45 1.53
N TRP A 20 -7.39 -15.41 0.87
CA TRP A 20 -6.83 -14.17 0.31
C TRP A 20 -7.77 -13.56 -0.73
N GLN A 21 -8.26 -14.36 -1.67
CA GLN A 21 -9.21 -13.93 -2.70
C GLN A 21 -10.52 -13.41 -2.08
N TYR A 22 -11.01 -14.04 -1.02
CA TYR A 22 -12.19 -13.56 -0.29
C TYR A 22 -11.95 -12.16 0.27
N ILE A 23 -10.83 -11.93 0.97
CA ILE A 23 -10.48 -10.62 1.53
C ILE A 23 -10.33 -9.57 0.42
N GLU A 24 -9.68 -9.92 -0.69
CA GLU A 24 -9.54 -9.04 -1.85
C GLU A 24 -10.89 -8.65 -2.45
N ASN A 25 -11.79 -9.61 -2.61
CA ASN A 25 -13.11 -9.36 -3.18
C ASN A 25 -13.96 -8.48 -2.25
N VAL A 26 -13.94 -8.72 -0.95
CA VAL A 26 -14.61 -7.85 0.05
C VAL A 26 -14.07 -6.43 -0.03
N SER A 27 -12.75 -6.27 -0.10
CA SER A 27 -12.10 -4.96 -0.21
C SER A 27 -12.51 -4.21 -1.47
N ARG A 28 -12.49 -4.87 -2.63
CA ARG A 28 -12.90 -4.29 -3.93
C ARG A 28 -14.38 -3.91 -3.96
N ASP A 29 -15.24 -4.78 -3.44
CA ASP A 29 -16.67 -4.51 -3.37
C ASP A 29 -16.98 -3.30 -2.49
N LEU A 30 -16.31 -3.21 -1.36
CA LEU A 30 -16.46 -2.08 -0.45
C LEU A 30 -15.97 -0.79 -1.09
N CYS A 31 -14.78 -0.79 -1.69
CA CYS A 31 -14.25 0.36 -2.41
C CYS A 31 -15.18 0.83 -3.52
N ARG A 32 -15.79 -0.08 -4.27
CA ARG A 32 -16.78 0.25 -5.31
C ARG A 32 -17.99 0.98 -4.72
N ARG A 33 -18.53 0.52 -3.57
CA ARG A 33 -19.67 1.17 -2.89
C ARG A 33 -19.34 2.56 -2.40
N TYR A 34 -18.10 2.79 -1.96
CA TYR A 34 -17.59 4.09 -1.51
C TYR A 34 -17.01 4.93 -2.66
N GLN A 35 -17.06 4.44 -3.91
CA GLN A 35 -16.56 5.11 -5.12
C GLN A 35 -15.04 5.35 -5.12
N TYR A 36 -14.26 4.47 -4.48
CA TYR A 36 -12.80 4.43 -4.59
C TYR A 36 -12.39 3.63 -5.82
N ASN A 37 -11.54 4.19 -6.65
CA ASN A 37 -10.99 3.55 -7.85
C ASN A 37 -9.64 2.90 -7.58
N GLU A 38 -9.39 1.75 -8.19
CA GLU A 38 -8.12 1.05 -7.99
C GLU A 38 -6.97 1.81 -8.64
N LEU A 39 -5.90 2.03 -7.86
CA LEU A 39 -4.61 2.52 -8.33
C LEU A 39 -3.56 1.42 -8.15
N ARG A 40 -2.82 1.12 -9.22
CA ARG A 40 -1.68 0.21 -9.16
C ARG A 40 -0.41 0.98 -9.46
N THR A 41 0.42 1.16 -8.44
CA THR A 41 1.73 1.78 -8.56
C THR A 41 2.82 0.72 -8.77
N PRO A 42 4.00 1.10 -9.30
CA PRO A 42 5.16 0.21 -9.35
C PRO A 42 5.50 -0.37 -7.98
N ILE A 43 6.12 -1.55 -7.96
CA ILE A 43 6.60 -2.19 -6.72
C ILE A 43 7.85 -1.48 -6.19
N PHE A 44 8.60 -0.81 -7.03
CA PHE A 44 9.75 0.00 -6.66
C PHE A 44 9.61 1.41 -7.24
N GLU A 45 10.15 2.37 -6.53
CA GLU A 45 10.15 3.79 -6.86
C GLU A 45 11.54 4.38 -6.66
N HIS A 46 11.77 5.60 -7.11
CA HIS A 46 12.94 6.37 -6.66
C HIS A 46 12.89 6.52 -5.14
N THR A 47 14.03 6.31 -4.48
CA THR A 47 14.14 6.36 -3.02
C THR A 47 13.58 7.64 -2.42
N GLU A 48 13.73 8.77 -3.14
CA GLU A 48 13.22 10.08 -2.72
C GLU A 48 11.70 10.14 -2.51
N VAL A 49 10.93 9.31 -3.22
CA VAL A 49 9.47 9.24 -3.07
C VAL A 49 9.12 8.86 -1.63
N PHE A 50 9.86 7.90 -1.06
CA PHE A 50 9.61 7.45 0.30
C PHE A 50 10.28 8.31 1.35
N SER A 51 11.50 8.77 1.14
CA SER A 51 12.19 9.65 2.10
C SER A 51 11.44 10.97 2.32
N ARG A 52 10.85 11.54 1.27
CA ARG A 52 10.00 12.74 1.39
C ARG A 52 8.59 12.45 1.87
N GLY A 53 7.98 11.36 1.39
CA GLY A 53 6.57 11.04 1.68
C GLY A 53 6.34 10.47 3.08
N VAL A 54 7.25 9.61 3.56
CA VAL A 54 7.15 8.97 4.88
C VAL A 54 7.82 9.80 5.98
N GLY A 55 8.86 10.56 5.61
CA GLY A 55 9.65 11.41 6.51
C GLY A 55 11.01 10.79 6.85
N GLU A 56 12.06 11.58 6.63
CA GLU A 56 13.47 11.17 6.76
C GLU A 56 13.85 10.66 8.16
N THR A 57 13.11 11.07 9.19
CA THR A 57 13.39 10.73 10.59
C THR A 57 12.64 9.47 11.08
N THR A 58 11.83 8.85 10.23
CA THR A 58 11.08 7.65 10.60
C THR A 58 11.97 6.41 10.57
N ASP A 59 11.70 5.44 11.46
CA ASP A 59 12.40 4.14 11.47
C ASP A 59 12.26 3.41 10.12
N ILE A 60 11.13 3.56 9.44
CA ILE A 60 10.90 2.98 8.12
C ILE A 60 11.96 3.44 7.14
N VAL A 61 12.18 4.77 7.03
CA VAL A 61 13.14 5.35 6.09
C VAL A 61 14.58 5.05 6.52
N GLN A 62 14.88 5.12 7.81
CA GLN A 62 16.26 4.97 8.31
C GLN A 62 16.74 3.52 8.35
N LYS A 63 15.86 2.54 8.61
CA LYS A 63 16.27 1.18 8.98
C LYS A 63 15.57 0.06 8.21
N GLU A 64 14.40 0.32 7.62
CA GLU A 64 13.53 -0.76 7.15
C GLU A 64 13.36 -0.81 5.62
N MET A 65 13.85 0.17 4.88
CA MET A 65 13.73 0.18 3.42
C MET A 65 14.69 -0.80 2.75
N TYR A 66 14.19 -1.51 1.74
CA TYR A 66 15.02 -2.27 0.79
C TYR A 66 15.43 -1.37 -0.36
N THR A 67 16.60 -0.76 -0.25
CA THR A 67 17.13 0.17 -1.24
C THR A 67 18.27 -0.48 -2.02
N PHE A 68 18.31 -0.23 -3.32
CA PHE A 68 19.33 -0.74 -4.23
C PHE A 68 19.62 0.27 -5.34
N THR A 69 20.78 0.15 -5.96
CA THR A 69 21.17 0.94 -7.12
C THR A 69 20.92 0.15 -8.38
N ASP A 70 20.26 0.74 -9.37
CA ASP A 70 20.09 0.12 -10.68
C ASP A 70 21.34 0.29 -11.57
N ARG A 71 21.31 -0.29 -12.79
CA ARG A 71 22.43 -0.19 -13.73
C ARG A 71 22.70 1.22 -14.25
N GLY A 72 21.82 2.17 -14.01
CA GLY A 72 21.95 3.59 -14.37
C GLY A 72 22.30 4.47 -13.17
N ASP A 73 22.85 3.89 -12.11
CA ASP A 73 23.25 4.54 -10.87
C ASP A 73 22.12 5.30 -10.15
N ARG A 74 20.86 4.89 -10.37
CA ARG A 74 19.69 5.46 -9.70
C ARG A 74 19.37 4.70 -8.43
N SER A 75 19.13 5.42 -7.34
CA SER A 75 18.69 4.83 -6.08
C SER A 75 17.21 4.50 -6.14
N LEU A 76 16.88 3.22 -6.02
CA LEU A 76 15.53 2.68 -6.04
C LEU A 76 15.22 1.95 -4.73
N THR A 77 13.96 1.96 -4.34
CA THR A 77 13.49 1.32 -3.10
C THR A 77 12.24 0.51 -3.37
N LEU A 78 12.21 -0.73 -2.87
CA LEU A 78 10.96 -1.50 -2.81
C LEU A 78 9.97 -0.77 -1.88
N ARG A 79 8.74 -0.57 -2.33
CA ARG A 79 7.74 0.21 -1.58
C ARG A 79 7.48 -0.35 -0.18
N PRO A 80 7.74 0.44 0.89
CA PRO A 80 7.49 0.03 2.27
C PRO A 80 6.03 0.28 2.70
N GLU A 81 5.28 1.07 1.93
CA GLU A 81 3.88 1.45 2.12
C GLU A 81 3.30 1.99 0.80
N GLY A 82 2.01 2.29 0.74
CA GLY A 82 1.36 2.67 -0.52
C GLY A 82 1.06 4.17 -0.68
N THR A 83 0.96 4.93 0.41
CA THR A 83 0.53 6.34 0.39
C THR A 83 1.47 7.22 -0.42
N ALA A 84 2.78 7.12 -0.21
CA ALA A 84 3.75 7.97 -0.91
C ALA A 84 3.71 7.75 -2.43
N ALA A 85 3.58 6.49 -2.88
CA ALA A 85 3.45 6.18 -4.29
C ALA A 85 2.10 6.66 -4.87
N ALA A 86 1.01 6.59 -4.09
CA ALA A 86 -0.29 7.11 -4.49
C ALA A 86 -0.26 8.64 -4.65
N VAL A 87 0.35 9.36 -3.69
CA VAL A 87 0.51 10.82 -3.75
C VAL A 87 1.43 11.21 -4.92
N ARG A 88 2.55 10.52 -5.15
CA ARG A 88 3.39 10.74 -6.34
C ARG A 88 2.58 10.59 -7.62
N SER A 89 1.78 9.51 -7.74
CA SER A 89 0.94 9.28 -8.91
C SER A 89 -0.13 10.38 -9.08
N PHE A 90 -0.74 10.83 -7.99
CA PHE A 90 -1.73 11.92 -8.00
C PHE A 90 -1.12 13.22 -8.56
N VAL A 91 0.09 13.57 -8.13
CA VAL A 91 0.77 14.80 -8.58
C VAL A 91 1.27 14.65 -10.03
N GLU A 92 1.95 13.56 -10.36
CA GLU A 92 2.53 13.33 -11.69
C GLU A 92 1.47 13.29 -12.79
N ASN A 93 0.33 12.64 -12.53
CA ASN A 93 -0.77 12.54 -13.49
C ASN A 93 -1.75 13.72 -13.38
N LYS A 94 -1.42 14.75 -12.60
CA LYS A 94 -2.24 15.97 -12.42
C LYS A 94 -3.69 15.67 -12.04
N MET A 95 -3.91 14.66 -11.20
CA MET A 95 -5.25 14.21 -10.83
C MET A 95 -6.03 15.29 -10.06
N PHE A 96 -5.34 16.26 -9.46
CA PHE A 96 -5.96 17.45 -8.85
C PHE A 96 -6.75 18.30 -9.85
N GLY A 97 -6.54 18.12 -11.16
CA GLY A 97 -7.31 18.78 -12.21
C GLY A 97 -8.46 17.94 -12.77
N TRP A 98 -8.72 16.76 -12.22
CA TRP A 98 -9.84 15.95 -12.68
C TRP A 98 -11.19 16.57 -12.31
N ALA A 99 -12.20 16.33 -13.16
CA ALA A 99 -13.54 16.88 -12.97
C ALA A 99 -14.23 16.37 -11.68
N THR A 100 -13.92 15.16 -11.26
CA THR A 100 -14.45 14.56 -10.04
C THR A 100 -13.47 14.74 -8.90
N GLN A 101 -13.90 15.45 -7.86
CA GLN A 101 -13.16 15.70 -6.62
C GLN A 101 -14.03 15.33 -5.42
N PRO A 102 -13.48 14.87 -4.31
CA PRO A 102 -12.09 14.44 -4.15
C PRO A 102 -11.75 13.25 -5.01
N VAL A 103 -10.47 13.10 -5.36
CA VAL A 103 -9.98 11.88 -6.03
C VAL A 103 -9.87 10.78 -4.99
N LYS A 104 -10.67 9.73 -5.15
CA LYS A 104 -10.75 8.59 -4.25
C LYS A 104 -10.06 7.38 -4.87
N LEU A 105 -8.98 6.94 -4.26
CA LEU A 105 -8.13 5.85 -4.75
C LEU A 105 -8.03 4.75 -3.69
N PHE A 106 -7.93 3.51 -4.14
CA PHE A 106 -7.50 2.41 -3.27
C PHE A 106 -6.38 1.61 -3.94
N TYR A 107 -5.57 0.98 -3.14
CA TYR A 107 -4.55 0.04 -3.60
C TYR A 107 -4.56 -1.23 -2.76
N TYR A 108 -4.12 -2.31 -3.38
CA TYR A 108 -3.96 -3.60 -2.75
C TYR A 108 -2.71 -4.28 -3.32
N GLY A 109 -1.79 -4.71 -2.48
CA GLY A 109 -0.60 -5.39 -2.98
C GLY A 109 0.54 -5.52 -1.98
N PRO A 110 1.65 -6.15 -2.42
CA PRO A 110 2.80 -6.41 -1.56
C PRO A 110 3.55 -5.12 -1.20
N MET A 111 3.97 -5.05 0.06
CA MET A 111 4.89 -4.05 0.61
C MET A 111 6.09 -4.75 1.25
N PHE A 112 7.19 -4.01 1.45
CA PHE A 112 8.47 -4.58 1.83
C PHE A 112 9.13 -3.75 2.93
N ARG A 113 9.39 -4.38 4.11
CA ARG A 113 10.10 -3.73 5.21
C ARG A 113 11.12 -4.69 5.81
N TYR A 114 12.34 -4.23 6.03
CA TYR A 114 13.39 -5.00 6.68
C TYR A 114 13.18 -5.00 8.21
N GLU A 115 12.06 -5.56 8.63
CA GLU A 115 11.75 -5.73 10.04
C GLU A 115 12.32 -7.04 10.60
N ARG A 116 12.43 -7.12 11.94
CA ARG A 116 12.71 -8.39 12.60
C ARG A 116 11.49 -9.29 12.46
N PRO A 117 11.60 -10.43 11.75
CA PRO A 117 10.45 -11.31 11.53
C PRO A 117 9.94 -11.88 12.86
N GLN A 118 8.63 -11.78 13.06
CA GLN A 118 7.91 -12.39 14.18
C GLN A 118 6.50 -12.77 13.73
N ALA A 119 5.71 -13.41 14.60
CA ALA A 119 4.33 -13.75 14.29
C ALA A 119 3.55 -12.50 13.85
N GLY A 120 2.94 -12.55 12.66
CA GLY A 120 2.19 -11.44 12.07
C GLY A 120 3.03 -10.29 11.49
N ARG A 121 4.37 -10.36 11.54
CA ARG A 121 5.27 -9.36 10.93
C ARG A 121 6.22 -10.03 9.94
N PHE A 122 5.97 -9.78 8.69
CA PHE A 122 6.76 -10.29 7.56
C PHE A 122 7.55 -9.15 6.91
N ARG A 123 8.64 -9.51 6.21
CA ARG A 123 9.42 -8.58 5.39
C ARG A 123 8.76 -8.26 4.07
N GLN A 124 7.94 -9.20 3.57
CA GLN A 124 6.97 -8.97 2.52
C GLN A 124 5.58 -9.23 3.12
N PHE A 125 4.71 -8.25 3.05
CA PHE A 125 3.33 -8.31 3.53
C PHE A 125 2.39 -7.65 2.53
N VAL A 126 1.11 -7.91 2.64
CA VAL A 126 0.10 -7.26 1.79
C VAL A 126 -0.51 -6.09 2.55
N GLN A 127 -0.63 -4.97 1.88
CA GLN A 127 -1.35 -3.80 2.39
C GLN A 127 -2.55 -3.49 1.49
N PHE A 128 -3.69 -3.27 2.12
CA PHE A 128 -4.83 -2.58 1.56
C PHE A 128 -4.86 -1.16 2.11
N GLY A 129 -5.04 -0.17 1.24
CA GLY A 129 -5.14 1.23 1.65
C GLY A 129 -6.09 2.01 0.76
N VAL A 130 -6.64 3.09 1.33
CA VAL A 130 -7.49 4.05 0.62
C VAL A 130 -6.95 5.46 0.83
N GLU A 131 -7.02 6.27 -0.23
CA GLU A 131 -6.59 7.67 -0.22
C GLU A 131 -7.73 8.54 -0.78
N ALA A 132 -8.11 9.57 -0.05
CA ALA A 132 -9.05 10.58 -0.51
C ALA A 132 -8.33 11.94 -0.59
N LEU A 133 -8.06 12.40 -1.80
CA LEU A 133 -7.18 13.53 -2.06
C LEU A 133 -7.97 14.68 -2.70
N GLY A 134 -7.75 15.91 -2.23
CA GLY A 134 -8.34 17.12 -2.81
C GLY A 134 -9.60 17.66 -2.10
N SER A 135 -9.87 17.24 -0.86
CA SER A 135 -10.92 17.82 -0.02
C SER A 135 -10.41 18.09 1.39
N ALA A 136 -10.84 19.21 1.96
CA ALA A 136 -10.63 19.55 3.37
C ALA A 136 -11.90 19.33 4.22
N ASP A 137 -12.95 18.71 3.65
CA ASP A 137 -14.19 18.45 4.36
C ASP A 137 -14.00 17.29 5.36
N PRO A 138 -14.27 17.48 6.65
CA PRO A 138 -14.15 16.43 7.67
C PRO A 138 -15.06 15.22 7.43
N ALA A 139 -16.09 15.36 6.59
CA ALA A 139 -16.91 14.22 6.17
C ALA A 139 -16.11 13.16 5.42
N ILE A 140 -15.02 13.53 4.75
CA ILE A 140 -14.13 12.59 4.07
C ILE A 140 -13.36 11.74 5.09
N ASP A 141 -12.90 12.33 6.18
CA ASP A 141 -12.23 11.57 7.26
C ASP A 141 -13.21 10.57 7.89
N ALA A 142 -14.44 11.02 8.14
CA ALA A 142 -15.51 10.14 8.65
C ALA A 142 -15.84 9.01 7.67
N GLU A 143 -15.83 9.28 6.36
CA GLU A 143 -16.04 8.26 5.32
C GLU A 143 -14.94 7.20 5.35
N VAL A 144 -13.66 7.60 5.42
CA VAL A 144 -12.51 6.67 5.49
C VAL A 144 -12.61 5.79 6.74
N ILE A 145 -12.94 6.38 7.89
CA ILE A 145 -13.16 5.62 9.14
C ILE A 145 -14.32 4.63 8.97
N SER A 146 -15.43 5.08 8.39
CA SER A 146 -16.61 4.24 8.12
C SER A 146 -16.28 3.07 7.19
N LEU A 147 -15.48 3.32 6.14
CA LEU A 147 -15.01 2.29 5.22
C LEU A 147 -14.20 1.22 5.96
N ALA A 148 -13.24 1.64 6.79
CA ALA A 148 -12.43 0.73 7.60
C ALA A 148 -13.30 -0.12 8.55
N MET A 149 -14.26 0.49 9.24
CA MET A 149 -15.19 -0.21 10.13
C MET A 149 -16.06 -1.22 9.38
N ASN A 150 -16.56 -0.84 8.19
CA ASN A 150 -17.36 -1.74 7.37
C ASN A 150 -16.53 -2.89 6.78
N MET A 151 -15.24 -2.66 6.52
CA MET A 151 -14.29 -3.71 6.13
C MET A 151 -14.21 -4.78 7.21
N TYR A 152 -13.93 -4.39 8.46
CA TYR A 152 -13.84 -5.32 9.59
C TYR A 152 -15.16 -6.08 9.80
N LYS A 153 -16.30 -5.39 9.80
CA LYS A 153 -17.62 -6.02 9.92
C LYS A 153 -17.88 -7.04 8.81
N SER A 154 -17.50 -6.73 7.57
CA SER A 154 -17.70 -7.62 6.42
C SER A 154 -16.81 -8.86 6.49
N LEU A 155 -15.71 -8.80 7.21
CA LEU A 155 -14.78 -9.90 7.46
C LEU A 155 -15.14 -10.69 8.74
N GLY A 156 -16.14 -10.26 9.50
CA GLY A 156 -16.54 -10.91 10.75
C GLY A 156 -15.66 -10.58 11.95
N LEU A 157 -14.97 -9.43 11.91
CA LEU A 157 -14.07 -8.93 12.95
C LEU A 157 -14.74 -7.83 13.78
#